data_cd58dbc10e9a29b869a89a5cfb936f81
#
_entry.id   cd58dbc10e9a29b869a89a5cfb936f81
#
_cell.length_a   1.000
_cell.length_b   1.000
_cell.length_c   1.000
_cell.angle_alpha   90.00
_cell.angle_beta   90.00
_cell.angle_gamma   90.00
#
_symmetry.space_group_name_H-M   'P 1'
#
loop_
_entity.id
_entity.type
_entity.pdbx_description
1 polymer ?
#
loop_
_entity_poly.entity_id
_entity_poly.type
_entity_poly.pdbx_seq_one_letter_code
_entity_poly.pdbx_strand_id
1 'polypeptide(L)'
;MGNQFKKKEKQVAKATPEEKVEANLIKSHPDAIYLKEDKSTFKIKLSLLNKQYHSEKKDPIEDILVHPNFTNSIIISTRSGKIKLYTDITTTNSNEKILYDANERIYSMIVLKHLNNNICISLANKILILSFKEEYILEKNLELIDTANQMKEASLIELDNGNIISAGGCIICWAKNNNEYNKASNIIKDDSGFRFLNLVDFPLLNTIIITQQDTHIIYFIKYNPENIELIKKIEDVPSIWYKQSAKRVTNNYMIMVGKFELNAIDGTNGEIVNKYPGIDKGSMLNLTQNKSEDDIWILTDFYGKYFEFYIQEGSDFVLLDKIILEKNMEIAWYNQLVRINKECFVAVNYYGGIFVFKAELNDETKN
;
A
#
# COMPACT_ATOMS: atom_id res chain seq x y z
N MET A 1 23.47 -44.38 -34.34
CA MET A 1 22.28 -44.50 -33.46
C MET A 1 21.79 -43.09 -33.15
N GLY A 2 20.78 -42.66 -33.92
CA GLY A 2 20.26 -41.32 -33.79
C GLY A 2 19.02 -41.31 -32.90
N ASN A 3 19.00 -40.47 -31.87
CA ASN A 3 17.85 -40.22 -31.05
C ASN A 3 17.12 -39.00 -31.59
N GLN A 4 15.98 -39.20 -32.21
CA GLN A 4 15.04 -38.17 -32.58
C GLN A 4 14.24 -37.76 -31.32
N PHE A 5 14.42 -36.53 -30.86
CA PHE A 5 13.50 -35.89 -29.90
C PHE A 5 12.28 -35.36 -30.65
N LYS A 6 11.15 -36.04 -30.50
CA LYS A 6 9.83 -35.53 -30.91
C LYS A 6 9.41 -34.38 -29.99
N LYS A 7 9.37 -33.15 -30.49
CA LYS A 7 8.66 -32.04 -29.86
C LYS A 7 7.15 -32.36 -29.83
N LYS A 8 6.60 -32.51 -28.61
CA LYS A 8 5.16 -32.47 -28.41
C LYS A 8 4.72 -31.00 -28.38
N GLU A 9 4.04 -30.56 -29.41
CA GLU A 9 3.28 -29.34 -29.38
C GLU A 9 2.13 -29.50 -28.39
N LYS A 10 2.12 -28.69 -27.34
CA LYS A 10 0.96 -28.56 -26.45
C LYS A 10 -0.09 -27.76 -27.22
N GLN A 11 -1.17 -28.43 -27.63
CA GLN A 11 -2.38 -27.76 -28.05
C GLN A 11 -2.94 -26.94 -26.87
N VAL A 12 -2.95 -25.62 -27.03
CA VAL A 12 -3.68 -24.71 -26.13
C VAL A 12 -5.17 -24.99 -26.36
N ALA A 13 -5.83 -25.58 -25.39
CA ALA A 13 -7.27 -25.79 -25.43
C ALA A 13 -7.95 -24.41 -25.57
N LYS A 14 -8.72 -24.24 -26.63
CA LYS A 14 -9.61 -23.08 -26.79
C LYS A 14 -10.73 -23.22 -25.77
N ALA A 15 -10.88 -22.21 -24.92
CA ALA A 15 -12.00 -22.11 -23.98
C ALA A 15 -13.34 -22.30 -24.71
N THR A 16 -14.20 -23.11 -24.15
CA THR A 16 -15.52 -23.40 -24.70
C THR A 16 -16.43 -22.17 -24.60
N PRO A 17 -17.45 -22.04 -25.44
CA PRO A 17 -18.40 -20.91 -25.39
C PRO A 17 -19.11 -20.77 -24.02
N GLU A 18 -19.22 -21.84 -23.26
CA GLU A 18 -19.85 -21.87 -21.93
C GLU A 18 -18.98 -21.19 -20.87
N GLU A 19 -17.64 -21.32 -20.92
CA GLU A 19 -16.73 -20.61 -20.02
C GLU A 19 -16.72 -19.08 -20.24
N LYS A 20 -17.13 -18.61 -21.43
CA LYS A 20 -17.32 -17.20 -21.73
C LYS A 20 -18.64 -16.62 -21.22
N VAL A 21 -19.63 -17.45 -20.93
CA VAL A 21 -20.94 -17.01 -20.45
C VAL A 21 -20.95 -16.85 -18.93
N GLU A 22 -20.22 -17.67 -18.18
CA GLU A 22 -20.13 -17.50 -16.72
C GLU A 22 -19.37 -16.23 -16.29
N ALA A 23 -18.42 -15.76 -17.10
CA ALA A 23 -17.72 -14.49 -16.83
C ALA A 23 -18.63 -13.24 -16.92
N ASN A 24 -19.83 -13.36 -17.50
CA ASN A 24 -20.76 -12.25 -17.70
C ASN A 24 -21.95 -12.22 -16.71
N LEU A 25 -21.99 -13.11 -15.74
CA LEU A 25 -23.05 -13.16 -14.71
C LEU A 25 -22.59 -12.64 -13.33
N ILE A 26 -21.64 -11.72 -13.32
CA ILE A 26 -21.39 -10.92 -12.10
C ILE A 26 -22.56 -9.95 -12.01
N LYS A 27 -23.43 -10.14 -11.01
CA LYS A 27 -24.52 -9.21 -10.69
C LYS A 27 -23.94 -7.81 -10.67
N SER A 28 -24.35 -6.95 -11.59
CA SER A 28 -23.96 -5.55 -11.60
C SER A 28 -24.47 -4.90 -10.30
N HIS A 29 -23.60 -4.74 -9.33
CA HIS A 29 -23.91 -3.91 -8.17
C HIS A 29 -23.87 -2.47 -8.64
N PRO A 30 -24.91 -1.63 -8.42
CA PRO A 30 -24.97 -0.27 -8.98
C PRO A 30 -23.82 0.63 -8.58
N ASP A 31 -23.12 0.29 -7.50
CA ASP A 31 -21.97 1.07 -6.97
C ASP A 31 -20.64 0.31 -7.05
N ALA A 32 -20.56 -0.78 -7.82
CA ALA A 32 -19.34 -1.57 -7.94
C ALA A 32 -18.26 -0.83 -8.74
N ILE A 33 -17.00 -1.09 -8.40
CA ILE A 33 -15.86 -0.52 -9.11
C ILE A 33 -15.57 -1.35 -10.36
N TYR A 34 -15.49 -0.67 -11.51
CA TYR A 34 -15.22 -1.28 -12.81
C TYR A 34 -13.91 -0.79 -13.39
N LEU A 35 -13.05 -1.71 -13.83
CA LEU A 35 -11.92 -1.39 -14.69
C LEU A 35 -12.40 -1.31 -16.14
N LYS A 36 -12.20 -0.18 -16.77
CA LYS A 36 -12.54 0.04 -18.17
C LYS A 36 -11.27 0.32 -18.97
N GLU A 37 -11.18 -0.24 -20.16
CA GLU A 37 -10.23 0.22 -21.16
C GLU A 37 -10.88 1.40 -21.88
N ASP A 38 -10.27 2.57 -21.79
CA ASP A 38 -10.70 3.73 -22.57
C ASP A 38 -9.75 3.94 -23.75
N LYS A 39 -10.35 4.48 -24.81
CA LYS A 39 -9.63 5.01 -25.99
C LYS A 39 -9.38 6.51 -25.83
N SER A 40 -9.05 6.96 -24.60
CA SER A 40 -8.89 8.38 -24.34
C SER A 40 -7.73 8.97 -25.13
N THR A 41 -7.88 10.24 -25.51
CA THR A 41 -6.83 11.04 -26.13
C THR A 41 -5.79 11.55 -25.13
N PHE A 42 -5.97 11.26 -23.85
CA PHE A 42 -5.02 11.64 -22.82
C PHE A 42 -3.76 10.78 -22.87
N LYS A 43 -2.63 11.43 -22.73
CA LYS A 43 -1.32 10.79 -22.61
C LYS A 43 -0.61 11.28 -21.37
N ILE A 44 0.05 10.37 -20.71
CA ILE A 44 0.89 10.70 -19.55
C ILE A 44 2.33 10.83 -20.04
N LYS A 45 2.91 12.01 -19.85
CA LYS A 45 4.36 12.20 -20.00
C LYS A 45 5.02 11.92 -18.66
N LEU A 46 5.70 10.79 -18.58
CA LEU A 46 6.47 10.39 -17.40
C LEU A 46 7.94 10.79 -17.56
N SER A 47 8.49 11.46 -16.57
CA SER A 47 9.90 11.84 -16.52
C SER A 47 10.53 11.35 -15.22
N LEU A 48 11.72 10.76 -15.30
CA LEU A 48 12.54 10.45 -14.14
C LEU A 48 13.32 11.71 -13.75
N LEU A 49 12.97 12.34 -12.61
CA LEU A 49 13.63 13.54 -12.13
C LEU A 49 14.93 13.22 -11.39
N ASN A 50 14.91 12.18 -10.58
CA ASN A 50 16.05 11.77 -9.77
C ASN A 50 16.04 10.27 -9.54
N LYS A 51 17.24 9.69 -9.48
CA LYS A 51 17.46 8.29 -9.10
C LYS A 51 18.67 8.21 -8.19
N GLN A 52 18.48 7.65 -7.02
CA GLN A 52 19.56 7.45 -6.08
C GLN A 52 19.40 6.14 -5.32
N TYR A 53 20.45 5.76 -4.62
CA TYR A 53 20.44 4.65 -3.71
C TYR A 53 20.82 5.16 -2.34
N HIS A 54 20.18 4.66 -1.28
CA HIS A 54 20.60 5.01 0.05
C HIS A 54 22.03 4.48 0.31
N SER A 55 22.76 5.14 1.23
CA SER A 55 24.20 4.94 1.43
C SER A 55 24.59 3.50 1.80
N GLU A 56 23.70 2.75 2.41
CA GLU A 56 23.91 1.37 2.85
C GLU A 56 23.21 0.37 1.93
N LYS A 57 23.79 0.09 0.76
CA LYS A 57 23.21 -0.78 -0.30
C LYS A 57 22.75 -2.18 0.14
N LYS A 58 23.20 -2.67 1.32
CA LYS A 58 22.81 -3.98 1.85
C LYS A 58 21.72 -3.90 2.91
N ASP A 59 21.24 -2.69 3.22
CA ASP A 59 20.21 -2.45 4.22
C ASP A 59 18.87 -2.15 3.52
N PRO A 60 17.94 -3.12 3.41
CA PRO A 60 16.71 -2.95 2.66
C PRO A 60 15.82 -1.83 3.20
N ILE A 61 15.13 -1.13 2.31
CA ILE A 61 14.05 -0.20 2.69
C ILE A 61 12.82 -1.04 3.10
N GLU A 62 12.32 -0.79 4.30
CA GLU A 62 11.14 -1.47 4.83
C GLU A 62 9.87 -0.64 4.70
N ASP A 63 9.99 0.69 4.81
CA ASP A 63 8.85 1.59 4.67
C ASP A 63 9.26 2.98 4.19
N ILE A 64 8.31 3.74 3.63
CA ILE A 64 8.52 5.11 3.13
C ILE A 64 7.33 5.99 3.46
N LEU A 65 7.60 7.23 3.88
CA LEU A 65 6.61 8.29 4.08
C LEU A 65 7.10 9.60 3.49
N VAL A 66 6.17 10.49 3.13
CA VAL A 66 6.49 11.91 2.94
C VAL A 66 6.73 12.53 4.30
N HIS A 67 7.77 13.34 4.44
CA HIS A 67 8.05 14.01 5.71
C HIS A 67 6.96 15.05 6.01
N PRO A 68 6.31 14.99 7.19
CA PRO A 68 5.14 15.83 7.45
C PRO A 68 5.47 17.33 7.55
N ASN A 69 6.71 17.69 7.87
CA ASN A 69 7.11 19.07 8.15
C ASN A 69 8.04 19.68 7.08
N PHE A 70 8.52 18.89 6.10
CA PHE A 70 9.40 19.37 5.04
C PHE A 70 8.82 19.09 3.67
N THR A 71 8.74 20.12 2.83
CA THR A 71 8.33 19.97 1.43
C THR A 71 9.39 19.20 0.63
N ASN A 72 8.95 18.49 -0.40
CA ASN A 72 9.83 17.71 -1.30
C ASN A 72 10.80 16.79 -0.56
N SER A 73 10.38 16.24 0.57
CA SER A 73 11.21 15.40 1.43
C SER A 73 10.49 14.12 1.80
N ILE A 74 11.26 13.06 1.87
CA ILE A 74 10.78 11.74 2.32
C ILE A 74 11.60 11.24 3.50
N ILE A 75 11.00 10.36 4.25
CA ILE A 75 11.66 9.52 5.23
C ILE A 75 11.52 8.07 4.83
N ILE A 76 12.57 7.32 4.98
CA ILE A 76 12.55 5.87 4.83
C ILE A 76 12.92 5.21 6.15
N SER A 77 12.38 4.04 6.39
CA SER A 77 12.90 3.13 7.41
C SER A 77 13.67 1.99 6.76
N THR A 78 14.71 1.54 7.44
CA THR A 78 15.55 0.45 6.95
C THR A 78 15.45 -0.79 7.84
N ARG A 79 15.89 -1.91 7.31
CA ARG A 79 15.92 -3.19 8.05
C ARG A 79 16.83 -3.15 9.27
N SER A 80 17.93 -2.39 9.22
CA SER A 80 18.81 -2.20 10.37
C SER A 80 18.21 -1.33 11.47
N GLY A 81 17.07 -0.67 11.22
CA GLY A 81 16.38 0.15 12.22
C GLY A 81 16.62 1.65 12.11
N LYS A 82 17.21 2.11 11.03
CA LYS A 82 17.44 3.54 10.83
C LYS A 82 16.26 4.22 10.17
N ILE A 83 15.93 5.43 10.63
CA ILE A 83 15.04 6.37 9.95
C ILE A 83 15.94 7.41 9.28
N LYS A 84 15.85 7.49 7.96
CA LYS A 84 16.65 8.40 7.14
C LYS A 84 15.78 9.43 6.46
N LEU A 85 16.19 10.69 6.52
CA LEU A 85 15.57 11.81 5.80
C LEU A 85 16.32 12.05 4.49
N TYR A 86 15.54 12.27 3.44
CA TYR A 86 16.01 12.79 2.16
C TYR A 86 15.30 14.11 1.88
N THR A 87 16.04 15.21 1.82
CA THR A 87 15.54 16.54 1.46
C THR A 87 15.80 16.85 0.00
N ASP A 88 15.00 17.76 -0.56
CA ASP A 88 15.11 18.22 -1.97
C ASP A 88 15.15 17.07 -2.99
N ILE A 89 14.39 16.03 -2.72
CA ILE A 89 14.45 14.75 -3.45
C ILE A 89 14.11 14.89 -4.94
N THR A 90 13.42 15.96 -5.34
CA THR A 90 13.10 16.26 -6.73
C THR A 90 14.29 16.80 -7.53
N THR A 91 15.42 17.06 -6.86
CA THR A 91 16.66 17.53 -7.48
C THR A 91 17.77 16.48 -7.38
N THR A 92 18.84 16.68 -8.14
CA THR A 92 20.03 15.81 -8.08
C THR A 92 20.88 16.03 -6.82
N ASN A 93 20.58 17.08 -6.04
CA ASN A 93 21.33 17.48 -4.83
C ASN A 93 20.62 17.05 -3.54
N SER A 94 19.92 15.93 -3.55
CA SER A 94 19.26 15.43 -2.36
C SER A 94 20.30 15.07 -1.27
N ASN A 95 20.00 15.48 -0.05
CA ASN A 95 20.85 15.17 1.12
C ASN A 95 20.21 14.04 1.94
N GLU A 96 21.06 13.11 2.40
CA GLU A 96 20.68 12.04 3.32
C GLU A 96 21.12 12.40 4.74
N LYS A 97 20.20 12.28 5.71
CA LYS A 97 20.48 12.43 7.15
C LYS A 97 19.79 11.31 7.93
N ILE A 98 20.50 10.67 8.86
CA ILE A 98 19.90 9.76 9.82
C ILE A 98 19.21 10.62 10.89
N LEU A 99 17.92 10.37 11.12
CA LEU A 99 17.10 11.07 12.11
C LEU A 99 16.88 10.26 13.39
N TYR A 100 16.93 8.93 13.30
CA TYR A 100 16.74 8.04 14.43
C TYR A 100 17.36 6.66 14.13
N ASP A 101 17.85 5.99 15.17
CA ASP A 101 18.33 4.61 15.10
C ASP A 101 17.68 3.81 16.23
N ALA A 102 16.80 2.86 15.86
CA ALA A 102 16.14 1.98 16.80
C ALA A 102 17.02 0.80 17.22
N ASN A 103 18.16 0.58 16.54
CA ASN A 103 19.04 -0.59 16.67
C ASN A 103 18.33 -1.95 16.48
N GLU A 104 17.13 -1.95 15.89
CA GLU A 104 16.36 -3.14 15.55
C GLU A 104 15.43 -2.83 14.36
N ARG A 105 15.03 -3.85 13.60
CA ARG A 105 14.22 -3.71 12.39
C ARG A 105 12.92 -2.95 12.62
N ILE A 106 12.65 -1.96 11.76
CA ILE A 106 11.38 -1.23 11.70
C ILE A 106 10.50 -1.89 10.64
N TYR A 107 9.34 -2.39 11.05
CA TYR A 107 8.42 -3.10 10.16
C TYR A 107 7.37 -2.20 9.51
N SER A 108 6.95 -1.15 10.20
CA SER A 108 5.98 -0.18 9.68
C SER A 108 6.22 1.19 10.28
N MET A 109 5.87 2.22 9.53
CA MET A 109 6.03 3.62 9.92
C MET A 109 4.80 4.40 9.46
N ILE A 110 4.20 5.20 10.36
CA ILE A 110 3.07 6.08 10.04
C ILE A 110 3.25 7.46 10.67
N VAL A 111 2.61 8.46 10.08
CA VAL A 111 2.47 9.80 10.67
C VAL A 111 1.20 9.84 11.51
N LEU A 112 1.31 10.27 12.77
CA LEU A 112 0.17 10.49 13.69
C LEU A 112 -0.34 11.92 13.53
N LYS A 113 -1.34 12.09 12.69
CA LYS A 113 -1.96 13.41 12.40
C LYS A 113 -2.60 14.04 13.64
N HIS A 114 -3.17 13.19 14.51
CA HIS A 114 -3.81 13.61 15.75
C HIS A 114 -2.83 13.80 16.91
N LEU A 115 -1.53 13.64 16.68
CA LEU A 115 -0.48 13.86 17.65
C LEU A 115 0.69 14.66 17.03
N ASN A 116 0.42 15.91 16.64
CA ASN A 116 1.42 16.88 16.15
C ASN A 116 2.32 16.35 15.02
N ASN A 117 1.81 15.47 14.15
CA ASN A 117 2.57 14.80 13.10
C ASN A 117 3.78 13.99 13.63
N ASN A 118 3.72 13.49 14.83
CA ASN A 118 4.69 12.54 15.34
C ASN A 118 4.73 11.29 14.47
N ILE A 119 5.87 10.60 14.47
CA ILE A 119 6.01 9.32 13.78
C ILE A 119 5.77 8.18 14.75
N CYS A 120 4.96 7.23 14.33
CA CYS A 120 4.78 5.96 15.02
C CYS A 120 5.46 4.85 14.22
N ILE A 121 6.32 4.09 14.87
CA ILE A 121 7.03 2.96 14.27
C ILE A 121 6.72 1.67 15.01
N SER A 122 6.64 0.57 14.28
CA SER A 122 6.56 -0.77 14.85
C SER A 122 7.90 -1.49 14.77
N LEU A 123 8.29 -2.09 15.86
CA LEU A 123 9.43 -2.96 16.03
C LEU A 123 8.94 -4.39 16.27
N ALA A 124 9.85 -5.32 16.55
CA ALA A 124 9.48 -6.73 16.71
C ALA A 124 8.41 -6.96 17.81
N ASN A 125 8.51 -6.26 18.94
CA ASN A 125 7.65 -6.50 20.11
C ASN A 125 7.04 -5.24 20.72
N LYS A 126 7.25 -4.08 20.12
CA LYS A 126 6.81 -2.78 20.67
C LYS A 126 6.52 -1.78 19.56
N ILE A 127 5.82 -0.74 19.92
CA ILE A 127 5.54 0.43 19.10
C ILE A 127 6.17 1.64 19.77
N LEU A 128 6.90 2.43 19.01
CA LEU A 128 7.48 3.67 19.51
C LEU A 128 6.79 4.87 18.86
N ILE A 129 6.53 5.89 19.66
CA ILE A 129 6.06 7.19 19.19
C ILE A 129 7.21 8.17 19.34
N LEU A 130 7.58 8.78 18.21
CA LEU A 130 8.73 9.66 18.08
C LEU A 130 8.23 11.05 17.74
N SER A 131 8.65 12.07 18.51
CA SER A 131 8.45 13.48 18.14
C SER A 131 9.65 14.01 17.36
N PHE A 132 9.39 14.95 16.46
CA PHE A 132 10.43 15.61 15.69
C PHE A 132 10.76 17.00 16.29
N LYS A 133 12.03 17.22 16.63
CA LYS A 133 12.57 18.56 17.00
C LYS A 133 13.65 18.97 16.02
N GLU A 134 14.78 18.41 15.95
CA GLU A 134 15.79 18.46 14.89
C GLU A 134 16.13 17.07 14.42
N GLU A 135 15.86 16.11 15.28
CA GLU A 135 15.90 14.67 15.12
C GLU A 135 14.64 14.07 15.73
N TYR A 136 14.39 12.79 15.47
CA TYR A 136 13.32 12.08 16.15
C TYR A 136 13.77 11.67 17.55
N ILE A 137 12.95 12.04 18.51
CA ILE A 137 13.18 11.74 19.94
C ILE A 137 12.05 10.82 20.39
N LEU A 138 12.40 9.76 21.12
CA LEU A 138 11.42 8.85 21.71
C LEU A 138 10.55 9.60 22.73
N GLU A 139 9.24 9.65 22.49
CA GLU A 139 8.26 10.17 23.44
C GLU A 139 7.59 9.07 24.22
N LYS A 140 7.18 8.00 23.53
CA LYS A 140 6.40 6.92 24.13
C LYS A 140 6.81 5.56 23.62
N ASN A 141 6.71 4.59 24.52
CA ASN A 141 6.88 3.18 24.23
C ASN A 141 5.58 2.45 24.61
N LEU A 142 4.95 1.81 23.62
CA LEU A 142 3.75 1.02 23.81
C LEU A 142 4.15 -0.46 23.78
N GLU A 143 4.21 -1.09 24.95
CA GLU A 143 4.60 -2.49 25.11
C GLU A 143 3.42 -3.35 25.53
N LEU A 144 3.41 -4.58 25.07
CA LEU A 144 2.54 -5.62 25.60
C LEU A 144 3.34 -6.46 26.60
N ILE A 145 3.19 -6.16 27.88
CA ILE A 145 3.97 -6.78 28.97
C ILE A 145 3.75 -8.30 29.03
N ASP A 146 2.55 -8.79 28.67
CA ASP A 146 2.18 -10.21 28.86
C ASP A 146 2.21 -11.06 27.57
N THR A 147 2.64 -10.52 26.44
CA THR A 147 2.42 -11.18 25.15
C THR A 147 3.56 -10.96 24.16
N ALA A 148 4.80 -11.15 24.62
CA ALA A 148 6.04 -10.93 23.84
C ALA A 148 6.07 -11.60 22.44
N ASN A 149 5.19 -12.58 22.19
CA ASN A 149 5.06 -13.24 20.89
C ASN A 149 3.90 -12.72 20.03
N GLN A 150 3.10 -11.75 20.50
CA GLN A 150 1.84 -11.37 19.84
C GLN A 150 1.95 -10.12 18.95
N MET A 151 3.01 -9.32 19.07
CA MET A 151 3.17 -8.10 18.26
C MET A 151 4.08 -8.27 17.04
N LYS A 152 4.53 -9.47 16.74
CA LYS A 152 5.50 -9.71 15.66
C LYS A 152 5.17 -8.93 14.39
N GLU A 153 6.12 -8.09 13.97
CA GLU A 153 6.14 -7.46 12.64
C GLU A 153 4.86 -6.65 12.30
N ALA A 154 4.35 -5.87 13.25
CA ALA A 154 3.06 -5.21 13.09
C ALA A 154 3.06 -4.13 11.99
N SER A 155 2.05 -4.17 11.14
CA SER A 155 1.64 -3.03 10.31
C SER A 155 0.77 -2.08 11.14
N LEU A 156 0.82 -0.78 10.85
CA LEU A 156 0.19 0.27 11.62
C LEU A 156 -0.77 1.10 10.77
N ILE A 157 -1.83 1.61 11.40
CA ILE A 157 -2.68 2.67 10.88
C ILE A 157 -3.16 3.57 12.01
N GLU A 158 -3.27 4.88 11.77
CA GLU A 158 -4.01 5.81 12.61
C GLU A 158 -5.43 5.96 12.06
N LEU A 159 -6.43 5.78 12.91
CA LEU A 159 -7.84 5.97 12.57
C LEU A 159 -8.23 7.44 12.66
N ASP A 160 -9.36 7.82 12.05
CA ASP A 160 -9.88 9.20 12.07
C ASP A 160 -10.17 9.73 13.48
N ASN A 161 -10.38 8.87 14.46
CA ASN A 161 -10.53 9.25 15.89
C ASN A 161 -9.20 9.37 16.64
N GLY A 162 -8.08 9.16 15.97
CA GLY A 162 -6.71 9.22 16.52
C GLY A 162 -6.24 7.93 17.19
N ASN A 163 -7.07 6.88 17.25
CA ASN A 163 -6.62 5.56 17.72
C ASN A 163 -5.60 4.97 16.75
N ILE A 164 -4.69 4.13 17.27
CA ILE A 164 -3.77 3.36 16.46
C ILE A 164 -4.22 1.91 16.44
N ILE A 165 -4.27 1.31 15.24
CA ILE A 165 -4.38 -0.13 15.10
C ILE A 165 -3.00 -0.69 14.72
N SER A 166 -2.58 -1.70 15.45
CA SER A 166 -1.41 -2.52 15.13
C SER A 166 -1.84 -3.93 14.78
N ALA A 167 -1.39 -4.44 13.64
CA ALA A 167 -1.68 -5.79 13.18
C ALA A 167 -0.36 -6.54 12.92
N GLY A 168 -0.07 -7.50 13.79
CA GLY A 168 1.12 -8.35 13.76
C GLY A 168 0.74 -9.80 14.09
N GLY A 169 1.33 -10.41 15.09
CA GLY A 169 0.87 -11.73 15.61
C GLY A 169 -0.52 -11.65 16.25
N CYS A 170 -1.01 -10.43 16.51
CA CYS A 170 -2.38 -10.13 16.87
C CYS A 170 -2.77 -8.73 16.37
N ILE A 171 -4.05 -8.45 16.36
CA ILE A 171 -4.59 -7.13 16.02
C ILE A 171 -5.03 -6.45 17.30
N ILE A 172 -4.49 -5.25 17.54
CA ILE A 172 -4.67 -4.49 18.78
C ILE A 172 -5.11 -3.07 18.44
N CYS A 173 -6.10 -2.58 19.16
CA CYS A 173 -6.45 -1.17 19.19
C CYS A 173 -5.76 -0.49 20.39
N TRP A 174 -5.09 0.60 20.10
CA TRP A 174 -4.49 1.51 21.09
C TRP A 174 -5.37 2.76 21.13
N ALA A 175 -6.29 2.79 22.09
CA ALA A 175 -7.25 3.88 22.23
C ALA A 175 -6.54 5.15 22.71
N LYS A 176 -6.74 6.25 21.99
CA LYS A 176 -6.20 7.56 22.36
C LYS A 176 -7.07 8.21 23.42
N ASN A 177 -6.44 8.59 24.53
CA ASN A 177 -7.05 9.38 25.58
C ASN A 177 -6.15 10.60 25.85
N ASN A 178 -6.57 11.78 25.36
CA ASN A 178 -5.72 12.98 25.31
C ASN A 178 -4.44 12.71 24.53
N ASN A 179 -3.28 12.74 25.18
CA ASN A 179 -1.97 12.43 24.59
C ASN A 179 -1.46 11.03 24.96
N GLU A 180 -2.29 10.21 25.61
CA GLU A 180 -1.93 8.86 26.02
C GLU A 180 -2.61 7.84 25.12
N TYR A 181 -1.99 6.66 25.00
CA TYR A 181 -2.54 5.50 24.30
C TYR A 181 -2.68 4.34 25.28
N ASN A 182 -3.89 3.81 25.37
CA ASN A 182 -4.20 2.68 26.23
C ASN A 182 -4.60 1.48 25.36
N LYS A 183 -4.08 0.32 25.68
CA LYS A 183 -4.48 -0.92 25.00
C LYS A 183 -5.96 -1.21 25.27
N ALA A 184 -6.75 -1.39 24.22
CA ALA A 184 -8.12 -1.85 24.31
C ALA A 184 -8.20 -3.26 24.92
N SER A 185 -9.35 -3.58 25.52
CA SER A 185 -9.55 -4.87 26.18
C SER A 185 -9.56 -6.05 25.21
N ASN A 186 -10.08 -5.83 24.00
CA ASN A 186 -10.19 -6.88 23.00
C ASN A 186 -8.95 -6.94 22.13
N ILE A 187 -8.38 -8.14 22.01
CA ILE A 187 -7.26 -8.48 21.12
C ILE A 187 -7.74 -9.58 20.19
N ILE A 188 -7.61 -9.36 18.88
CA ILE A 188 -7.90 -10.39 17.89
C ILE A 188 -6.60 -11.15 17.63
N LYS A 189 -6.57 -12.43 18.03
CA LYS A 189 -5.41 -13.30 17.82
C LYS A 189 -5.41 -13.88 16.41
N ASP A 190 -4.22 -14.00 15.85
CA ASP A 190 -3.98 -14.74 14.62
C ASP A 190 -2.85 -15.75 14.83
N ASP A 191 -3.18 -17.01 14.66
CA ASP A 191 -2.23 -18.13 14.85
C ASP A 191 -1.57 -18.57 13.53
N SER A 192 -1.86 -17.90 12.40
CA SER A 192 -1.32 -18.28 11.09
C SER A 192 0.18 -18.05 10.96
N GLY A 193 0.73 -17.12 11.74
CA GLY A 193 2.14 -16.73 11.69
C GLY A 193 2.53 -15.89 10.46
N PHE A 194 1.56 -15.53 9.60
CA PHE A 194 1.79 -14.65 8.46
C PHE A 194 1.70 -13.18 8.85
N ARG A 195 2.47 -12.35 8.15
CA ARG A 195 2.51 -10.90 8.37
C ARG A 195 1.28 -10.22 7.78
N PHE A 196 0.68 -9.29 8.53
CA PHE A 196 -0.28 -8.35 7.97
C PHE A 196 0.44 -7.26 7.17
N LEU A 197 -0.13 -6.85 6.02
CA LEU A 197 0.49 -5.88 5.12
C LEU A 197 -0.27 -4.58 4.99
N ASN A 198 -1.57 -4.64 4.73
CA ASN A 198 -2.38 -3.44 4.53
C ASN A 198 -3.51 -3.39 5.54
N LEU A 199 -3.72 -2.20 6.06
CA LEU A 199 -4.86 -1.85 6.90
C LEU A 199 -5.61 -0.75 6.17
N VAL A 200 -6.86 -0.99 5.81
CA VAL A 200 -7.70 -0.05 5.05
C VAL A 200 -8.88 0.36 5.91
N ASP A 201 -8.89 1.63 6.30
CA ASP A 201 -9.92 2.21 7.16
C ASP A 201 -11.10 2.78 6.35
N PHE A 202 -12.30 2.53 6.83
CA PHE A 202 -13.57 3.09 6.37
C PHE A 202 -14.23 3.86 7.52
N PRO A 203 -13.80 5.09 7.78
CA PRO A 203 -14.19 5.83 9.00
C PRO A 203 -15.69 6.10 9.09
N LEU A 204 -16.38 6.33 7.96
CA LEU A 204 -17.83 6.52 7.95
C LEU A 204 -18.62 5.24 8.30
N LEU A 205 -17.99 4.09 8.17
CA LEU A 205 -18.57 2.78 8.43
C LEU A 205 -18.11 2.19 9.78
N ASN A 206 -17.09 2.80 10.39
CA ASN A 206 -16.38 2.26 11.54
C ASN A 206 -15.87 0.83 11.30
N THR A 207 -15.32 0.60 10.12
CA THR A 207 -14.77 -0.70 9.72
C THR A 207 -13.34 -0.60 9.22
N ILE A 208 -12.58 -1.67 9.42
CA ILE A 208 -11.23 -1.84 8.89
C ILE A 208 -11.16 -3.17 8.18
N ILE A 209 -10.56 -3.17 7.00
CA ILE A 209 -10.18 -4.39 6.29
C ILE A 209 -8.67 -4.55 6.39
N ILE A 210 -8.23 -5.70 6.88
CA ILE A 210 -6.81 -6.02 7.08
C ILE A 210 -6.44 -7.18 6.18
N THR A 211 -5.39 -6.99 5.38
CA THR A 211 -4.86 -8.01 4.47
C THR A 211 -3.63 -8.68 5.06
N GLN A 212 -3.43 -9.95 4.74
CA GLN A 212 -2.34 -10.76 5.25
C GLN A 212 -1.45 -11.23 4.09
N GLN A 213 -0.13 -11.25 4.30
CA GLN A 213 0.85 -11.67 3.30
C GLN A 213 0.71 -13.16 2.98
N ASP A 214 0.86 -13.51 1.69
CA ASP A 214 0.89 -14.91 1.21
C ASP A 214 -0.34 -15.75 1.56
N THR A 215 -1.43 -15.12 1.98
CA THR A 215 -2.70 -15.78 2.23
C THR A 215 -3.77 -15.30 1.26
N HIS A 216 -4.83 -16.07 1.17
CA HIS A 216 -6.05 -15.70 0.45
C HIS A 216 -7.15 -15.25 1.43
N ILE A 217 -6.74 -14.65 2.55
CA ILE A 217 -7.64 -14.27 3.65
C ILE A 217 -7.47 -12.79 3.97
N ILE A 218 -8.59 -12.12 4.19
CA ILE A 218 -8.64 -10.80 4.80
C ILE A 218 -9.54 -10.82 6.03
N TYR A 219 -9.29 -9.89 6.93
CA TYR A 219 -10.03 -9.72 8.18
C TYR A 219 -10.93 -8.51 8.05
N PHE A 220 -12.23 -8.71 8.24
CA PHE A 220 -13.22 -7.65 8.30
C PHE A 220 -13.55 -7.37 9.75
N ILE A 221 -13.23 -6.14 10.20
CA ILE A 221 -13.25 -5.74 11.61
C ILE A 221 -14.12 -4.50 11.76
N LYS A 222 -14.99 -4.50 12.76
CA LYS A 222 -15.62 -3.28 13.26
C LYS A 222 -14.83 -2.70 14.42
N TYR A 223 -14.89 -1.39 14.56
CA TYR A 223 -14.30 -0.71 15.70
C TYR A 223 -15.23 0.35 16.28
N ASN A 224 -15.01 0.65 17.54
CA ASN A 224 -15.56 1.79 18.24
C ASN A 224 -14.41 2.52 18.97
N PRO A 225 -14.65 3.64 19.66
CA PRO A 225 -13.57 4.39 20.30
C PRO A 225 -12.70 3.59 21.28
N GLU A 226 -13.21 2.51 21.84
CA GLU A 226 -12.52 1.75 22.89
C GLU A 226 -12.12 0.32 22.48
N ASN A 227 -12.77 -0.25 21.45
CA ASN A 227 -12.64 -1.68 21.15
C ASN A 227 -12.67 -1.98 19.65
N ILE A 228 -12.19 -3.18 19.33
CA ILE A 228 -12.28 -3.81 18.00
C ILE A 228 -13.00 -5.16 18.10
N GLU A 229 -13.71 -5.52 17.03
CA GLU A 229 -14.44 -6.79 16.92
C GLU A 229 -14.22 -7.41 15.55
N LEU A 230 -13.74 -8.66 15.52
CA LEU A 230 -13.68 -9.43 14.30
C LEU A 230 -15.08 -9.89 13.89
N ILE A 231 -15.58 -9.40 12.76
CA ILE A 231 -16.90 -9.77 12.24
C ILE A 231 -16.78 -11.06 11.42
N LYS A 232 -15.80 -11.11 10.50
CA LYS A 232 -15.54 -12.31 9.71
C LYS A 232 -14.14 -12.33 9.10
N LYS A 233 -13.70 -13.52 8.70
CA LYS A 233 -12.62 -13.73 7.74
C LYS A 233 -13.23 -13.93 6.36
N ILE A 234 -12.61 -13.32 5.35
CA ILE A 234 -13.04 -13.41 3.96
C ILE A 234 -11.97 -14.19 3.23
N GLU A 235 -12.35 -15.26 2.59
CA GLU A 235 -11.49 -16.16 1.83
C GLU A 235 -11.58 -15.85 0.33
N ASP A 236 -10.77 -16.54 -0.49
CA ASP A 236 -10.73 -16.39 -1.94
C ASP A 236 -10.39 -14.98 -2.45
N VAL A 237 -9.57 -14.26 -1.71
CA VAL A 237 -9.00 -12.98 -2.15
C VAL A 237 -7.62 -13.18 -2.80
N PRO A 238 -7.12 -12.21 -3.61
CA PRO A 238 -5.80 -12.33 -4.21
C PRO A 238 -4.70 -12.44 -3.15
N SER A 239 -3.73 -13.32 -3.38
CA SER A 239 -2.51 -13.37 -2.58
C SER A 239 -1.72 -12.08 -2.78
N ILE A 240 -1.43 -11.39 -1.69
CA ILE A 240 -0.69 -10.12 -1.70
C ILE A 240 0.73 -10.30 -1.17
N TRP A 241 1.66 -9.53 -1.73
CA TRP A 241 3.08 -9.59 -1.37
C TRP A 241 3.62 -8.23 -0.94
N TYR A 242 2.91 -7.14 -1.28
CA TYR A 242 3.39 -5.79 -1.10
C TYR A 242 2.52 -4.98 -0.16
N LYS A 243 3.16 -4.09 0.58
CA LYS A 243 2.49 -2.96 1.19
C LYS A 243 1.87 -2.08 0.08
N GLN A 244 0.80 -1.38 0.39
CA GLN A 244 0.07 -0.52 -0.55
C GLN A 244 -0.60 -1.27 -1.72
N SER A 245 -0.77 -2.57 -1.61
CA SER A 245 -1.55 -3.36 -2.57
C SER A 245 -3.06 -3.32 -2.32
N ALA A 246 -3.50 -2.66 -1.25
CA ALA A 246 -4.91 -2.45 -0.94
C ALA A 246 -5.15 -1.00 -0.51
N LYS A 247 -6.16 -0.35 -1.10
CA LYS A 247 -6.51 1.06 -0.84
C LYS A 247 -8.01 1.26 -0.89
N ARG A 248 -8.51 2.11 0.01
CA ARG A 248 -9.86 2.67 -0.11
C ARG A 248 -9.90 3.62 -1.30
N VAL A 249 -10.89 3.45 -2.17
CA VAL A 249 -11.08 4.24 -3.38
C VAL A 249 -12.34 5.11 -3.31
N THR A 250 -13.34 4.66 -2.56
CA THR A 250 -14.53 5.44 -2.22
C THR A 250 -14.83 5.33 -0.71
N ASN A 251 -15.90 5.96 -0.25
CA ASN A 251 -16.33 5.80 1.14
C ASN A 251 -16.73 4.38 1.49
N ASN A 252 -17.17 3.60 0.50
CA ASN A 252 -17.73 2.25 0.71
C ASN A 252 -16.87 1.14 0.10
N TYR A 253 -15.95 1.45 -0.82
CA TYR A 253 -15.22 0.43 -1.56
C TYR A 253 -13.71 0.58 -1.47
N MET A 254 -13.03 -0.56 -1.49
CA MET A 254 -11.58 -0.64 -1.68
C MET A 254 -11.24 -1.51 -2.89
N ILE A 255 -10.07 -1.26 -3.44
CA ILE A 255 -9.40 -2.17 -4.37
C ILE A 255 -8.27 -2.88 -3.64
N MET A 256 -8.14 -4.17 -3.90
CA MET A 256 -7.04 -5.01 -3.48
C MET A 256 -6.40 -5.63 -4.72
N VAL A 257 -5.11 -5.41 -4.89
CA VAL A 257 -4.33 -5.92 -6.02
C VAL A 257 -3.34 -6.98 -5.55
N GLY A 258 -3.18 -8.01 -6.33
CA GLY A 258 -2.25 -9.08 -6.03
C GLY A 258 -1.70 -9.71 -7.30
N LYS A 259 -0.92 -10.75 -7.11
CA LYS A 259 -0.37 -11.52 -8.22
C LYS A 259 -1.51 -12.32 -8.86
N PHE A 260 -1.84 -12.03 -10.11
CA PHE A 260 -2.85 -12.67 -10.94
C PHE A 260 -4.30 -12.22 -10.78
N GLU A 261 -4.62 -11.34 -9.82
CA GLU A 261 -5.99 -10.94 -9.58
C GLU A 261 -6.10 -9.54 -8.96
N LEU A 262 -7.17 -8.82 -9.29
CA LEU A 262 -7.58 -7.60 -8.61
C LEU A 262 -9.03 -7.80 -8.13
N ASN A 263 -9.32 -7.45 -6.89
CA ASN A 263 -10.66 -7.50 -6.31
C ASN A 263 -11.12 -6.13 -5.84
N ALA A 264 -12.39 -5.82 -6.11
CA ALA A 264 -13.10 -4.75 -5.46
C ALA A 264 -13.92 -5.32 -4.28
N ILE A 265 -13.81 -4.67 -3.11
CA ILE A 265 -14.39 -5.17 -1.86
C ILE A 265 -15.24 -4.07 -1.25
N ASP A 266 -16.46 -4.44 -0.83
CA ASP A 266 -17.38 -3.57 -0.12
C ASP A 266 -16.97 -3.43 1.36
N GLY A 267 -16.68 -2.19 1.77
CA GLY A 267 -16.31 -1.87 3.17
C GLY A 267 -17.48 -1.96 4.16
N THR A 268 -18.73 -2.05 3.71
CA THR A 268 -19.90 -2.16 4.60
C THR A 268 -20.08 -3.56 5.16
N ASN A 269 -19.77 -4.57 4.34
CA ASN A 269 -20.03 -5.98 4.66
C ASN A 269 -18.86 -6.90 4.33
N GLY A 270 -17.77 -6.37 3.69
CA GLY A 270 -16.61 -7.12 3.29
C GLY A 270 -16.85 -8.10 2.16
N GLU A 271 -17.90 -7.92 1.35
CA GLU A 271 -18.13 -8.77 0.19
C GLU A 271 -17.25 -8.39 -0.99
N ILE A 272 -16.80 -9.38 -1.74
CA ILE A 272 -16.11 -9.16 -3.00
C ILE A 272 -17.17 -8.85 -4.05
N VAL A 273 -17.21 -7.60 -4.51
CA VAL A 273 -18.20 -7.15 -5.49
C VAL A 273 -17.76 -7.36 -6.93
N ASN A 274 -16.45 -7.29 -7.19
CA ASN A 274 -15.87 -7.55 -8.51
C ASN A 274 -14.53 -8.28 -8.39
N LYS A 275 -14.29 -9.21 -9.33
CA LYS A 275 -13.01 -9.92 -9.52
C LYS A 275 -12.51 -9.73 -10.95
N TYR A 276 -11.23 -9.40 -11.08
CA TYR A 276 -10.54 -9.22 -12.36
C TYR A 276 -9.36 -10.18 -12.42
N PRO A 277 -9.54 -11.38 -12.97
CA PRO A 277 -8.47 -12.37 -13.11
C PRO A 277 -7.47 -11.96 -14.18
N GLY A 278 -6.23 -12.45 -14.07
CA GLY A 278 -5.17 -12.20 -15.03
C GLY A 278 -4.49 -10.84 -14.91
N ILE A 279 -4.86 -10.04 -13.90
CA ILE A 279 -4.24 -8.75 -13.60
C ILE A 279 -3.12 -8.96 -12.59
N ASP A 280 -1.86 -8.75 -13.02
CA ASP A 280 -0.68 -8.89 -12.17
C ASP A 280 -0.19 -7.51 -11.73
N LYS A 281 -0.64 -7.07 -10.55
CA LYS A 281 -0.33 -5.75 -9.99
C LYS A 281 0.40 -5.86 -8.66
N GLY A 282 1.24 -4.86 -8.39
CA GLY A 282 2.02 -4.74 -7.16
C GLY A 282 1.45 -3.73 -6.18
N SER A 283 1.74 -2.47 -6.39
CA SER A 283 1.36 -1.37 -5.51
C SER A 283 0.48 -0.35 -6.22
N MET A 284 -0.29 0.41 -5.44
CA MET A 284 -1.16 1.46 -5.95
C MET A 284 -1.02 2.75 -5.15
N LEU A 285 -1.18 3.88 -5.84
CA LEU A 285 -1.10 5.22 -5.30
C LEU A 285 -2.16 6.13 -5.92
N ASN A 286 -2.88 6.90 -5.09
CA ASN A 286 -3.65 8.03 -5.58
C ASN A 286 -2.72 9.24 -5.73
N LEU A 287 -2.61 9.76 -6.96
CA LEU A 287 -1.72 10.87 -7.28
C LEU A 287 -2.36 12.23 -7.01
N THR A 288 -3.64 12.43 -7.25
CA THR A 288 -4.28 13.75 -7.21
C THR A 288 -4.92 14.09 -5.87
N GLN A 289 -5.62 13.19 -5.23
CA GLN A 289 -6.31 13.41 -3.95
C GLN A 289 -7.18 14.70 -3.89
N ASN A 290 -7.80 15.09 -4.98
CA ASN A 290 -8.72 16.22 -4.97
C ASN A 290 -10.15 15.73 -4.73
N LYS A 291 -10.85 16.30 -3.75
CA LYS A 291 -12.26 15.95 -3.46
C LYS A 291 -13.25 16.45 -4.52
N SER A 292 -12.80 17.26 -5.48
CA SER A 292 -13.63 17.95 -6.47
C SER A 292 -13.29 17.63 -7.92
N GLU A 293 -12.24 16.86 -8.17
CA GLU A 293 -11.80 16.48 -9.51
C GLU A 293 -11.61 14.96 -9.53
N ASP A 294 -11.64 14.38 -10.72
CA ASP A 294 -11.40 12.97 -10.91
C ASP A 294 -9.99 12.57 -10.40
N ASP A 295 -9.96 11.56 -9.57
CA ASP A 295 -8.71 11.09 -8.97
C ASP A 295 -7.89 10.29 -9.97
N ILE A 296 -6.62 10.64 -10.12
CA ILE A 296 -5.66 9.86 -10.91
C ILE A 296 -4.95 8.86 -10.01
N TRP A 297 -5.02 7.60 -10.40
CA TRP A 297 -4.39 6.49 -9.72
C TRP A 297 -3.23 5.92 -10.53
N ILE A 298 -2.18 5.51 -9.83
CA ILE A 298 -1.04 4.80 -10.40
C ILE A 298 -1.07 3.37 -9.86
N LEU A 299 -1.01 2.40 -10.76
CA LEU A 299 -0.81 1.00 -10.44
C LEU A 299 0.51 0.52 -11.06
N THR A 300 1.36 -0.14 -10.26
CA THR A 300 2.55 -0.81 -10.78
C THR A 300 2.22 -2.25 -11.16
N ASP A 301 2.98 -2.82 -12.08
CA ASP A 301 3.01 -4.28 -12.17
C ASP A 301 3.78 -4.90 -10.99
N PHE A 302 3.62 -6.20 -10.83
CA PHE A 302 4.25 -6.93 -9.73
C PHE A 302 5.79 -6.82 -9.72
N TYR A 303 6.41 -6.68 -10.87
CA TYR A 303 7.86 -6.58 -11.03
C TYR A 303 8.40 -5.16 -11.14
N GLY A 304 7.54 -4.13 -11.11
CA GLY A 304 7.93 -2.72 -11.23
C GLY A 304 8.49 -2.34 -12.60
N LYS A 305 7.99 -2.96 -13.67
CA LYS A 305 8.43 -2.73 -15.05
C LYS A 305 7.61 -1.69 -15.81
N TYR A 306 6.38 -1.42 -15.33
CA TYR A 306 5.51 -0.41 -15.93
C TYR A 306 4.62 0.24 -14.88
N PHE A 307 4.11 1.42 -15.23
CA PHE A 307 3.02 2.08 -14.54
C PHE A 307 1.78 2.07 -15.43
N GLU A 308 0.63 1.83 -14.84
CA GLU A 308 -0.67 2.12 -15.43
C GLU A 308 -1.32 3.26 -14.67
N PHE A 309 -1.83 4.23 -15.43
CA PHE A 309 -2.50 5.42 -14.91
C PHE A 309 -3.99 5.27 -15.18
N TYR A 310 -4.78 5.41 -14.14
CA TYR A 310 -6.23 5.34 -14.21
C TYR A 310 -6.82 6.65 -13.73
N ILE A 311 -7.90 7.10 -14.39
CA ILE A 311 -8.77 8.12 -13.84
C ILE A 311 -9.94 7.43 -13.14
N GLN A 312 -10.32 7.92 -11.97
CA GLN A 312 -11.47 7.43 -11.24
C GLN A 312 -12.66 8.36 -11.52
N GLU A 313 -13.66 7.87 -12.24
CA GLU A 313 -14.92 8.54 -12.54
C GLU A 313 -16.05 7.88 -11.75
N GLY A 314 -16.33 8.38 -10.53
CA GLY A 314 -17.26 7.73 -9.61
C GLY A 314 -16.76 6.34 -9.19
N SER A 315 -17.44 5.29 -9.61
CA SER A 315 -17.06 3.88 -9.36
C SER A 315 -16.20 3.27 -10.48
N ASP A 316 -16.00 3.97 -11.58
CA ASP A 316 -15.24 3.46 -12.71
C ASP A 316 -13.75 3.85 -12.61
N PHE A 317 -12.88 2.89 -12.90
CA PHE A 317 -11.44 3.09 -13.10
C PHE A 317 -11.17 2.95 -14.59
N VAL A 318 -10.93 4.08 -15.26
CA VAL A 318 -10.69 4.15 -16.69
C VAL A 318 -9.20 4.22 -16.94
N LEU A 319 -8.64 3.27 -17.69
CA LEU A 319 -7.21 3.28 -18.03
C LEU A 319 -6.91 4.45 -18.97
N LEU A 320 -6.09 5.39 -18.51
CA LEU A 320 -5.60 6.53 -19.31
C LEU A 320 -4.40 6.15 -20.15
N ASP A 321 -3.40 5.55 -19.51
CA ASP A 321 -2.12 5.24 -20.18
C ASP A 321 -1.38 4.12 -19.48
N LYS A 322 -0.55 3.41 -20.24
CA LYS A 322 0.38 2.39 -19.75
C LYS A 322 1.79 2.70 -20.21
N ILE A 323 2.67 3.02 -19.29
CA ILE A 323 4.05 3.40 -19.57
C ILE A 323 4.99 2.28 -19.16
N ILE A 324 5.63 1.66 -20.15
CA ILE A 324 6.69 0.66 -19.93
C ILE A 324 7.97 1.41 -19.54
N LEU A 325 8.54 1.06 -18.40
CA LEU A 325 9.76 1.69 -17.91
C LEU A 325 10.97 1.20 -18.70
N GLU A 326 11.85 2.12 -19.06
CA GLU A 326 13.16 1.76 -19.57
C GLU A 326 13.94 0.98 -18.49
N LYS A 327 14.87 0.13 -18.90
CA LYS A 327 15.65 -0.74 -18.00
C LYS A 327 16.33 0.00 -16.85
N ASN A 328 16.76 1.25 -17.06
CA ASN A 328 17.36 2.11 -16.05
C ASN A 328 16.34 2.71 -15.07
N MET A 329 15.04 2.64 -15.39
CA MET A 329 13.90 3.15 -14.60
C MET A 329 13.11 2.02 -13.93
N GLU A 330 13.39 0.75 -14.23
CA GLU A 330 12.73 -0.38 -13.58
C GLU A 330 12.95 -0.33 -12.07
N ILE A 331 11.82 -0.41 -11.31
CA ILE A 331 11.86 -0.24 -9.86
C ILE A 331 12.25 -1.54 -9.17
N ALA A 332 12.03 -2.69 -9.82
CA ALA A 332 12.24 -4.03 -9.25
C ALA A 332 11.34 -4.36 -8.05
N TRP A 333 11.59 -5.50 -7.43
CA TRP A 333 10.76 -6.12 -6.41
C TRP A 333 10.52 -5.26 -5.16
N TYR A 334 9.37 -5.44 -4.49
CA TYR A 334 8.97 -4.77 -3.25
C TYR A 334 8.87 -3.25 -3.40
N ASN A 335 8.21 -2.80 -4.46
CA ASN A 335 8.00 -1.38 -4.67
C ASN A 335 6.96 -0.80 -3.70
N GLN A 336 7.23 0.40 -3.23
CA GLN A 336 6.27 1.23 -2.51
C GLN A 336 6.25 2.60 -3.15
N LEU A 337 5.09 3.23 -3.15
CA LEU A 337 4.84 4.51 -3.80
C LEU A 337 4.39 5.54 -2.78
N VAL A 338 4.96 6.75 -2.84
CA VAL A 338 4.46 7.90 -2.09
C VAL A 338 4.36 9.12 -2.98
N ARG A 339 3.29 9.89 -2.79
CA ARG A 339 3.08 11.14 -3.50
C ARG A 339 3.82 12.27 -2.80
N ILE A 340 4.62 13.04 -3.55
CA ILE A 340 5.27 14.26 -3.06
C ILE A 340 4.35 15.47 -3.25
N ASN A 341 3.76 15.59 -4.45
CA ASN A 341 2.83 16.65 -4.80
C ASN A 341 1.88 16.17 -5.91
N LYS A 342 1.12 17.06 -6.54
CA LYS A 342 0.14 16.71 -7.58
C LYS A 342 0.71 16.00 -8.80
N GLU A 343 1.97 16.24 -9.13
CA GLU A 343 2.62 15.71 -10.33
C GLU A 343 3.75 14.74 -10.00
N CYS A 344 4.31 14.82 -8.79
CA CYS A 344 5.51 14.07 -8.42
C CYS A 344 5.22 12.98 -7.40
N PHE A 345 5.78 11.82 -7.66
CA PHE A 345 5.76 10.70 -6.74
C PHE A 345 7.14 10.02 -6.65
N VAL A 346 7.34 9.31 -5.56
CA VAL A 346 8.54 8.51 -5.33
C VAL A 346 8.15 7.05 -5.32
N ALA A 347 8.94 6.25 -6.01
CA ALA A 347 8.92 4.81 -5.91
C ALA A 347 10.21 4.34 -5.25
N VAL A 348 10.10 3.42 -4.29
CA VAL A 348 11.27 2.79 -3.68
C VAL A 348 11.23 1.29 -3.91
N ASN A 349 12.40 0.68 -3.98
CA ASN A 349 12.51 -0.76 -4.03
C ASN A 349 13.24 -1.32 -2.78
N TYR A 350 13.08 -2.61 -2.58
CA TYR A 350 13.71 -3.34 -1.48
C TYR A 350 15.24 -3.22 -1.47
N TYR A 351 15.87 -3.03 -2.62
CA TYR A 351 17.33 -2.94 -2.74
C TYR A 351 17.90 -1.55 -2.46
N GLY A 352 17.09 -0.65 -1.93
CA GLY A 352 17.52 0.70 -1.56
C GLY A 352 17.47 1.72 -2.68
N GLY A 353 16.88 1.39 -3.83
CA GLY A 353 16.65 2.34 -4.92
C GLY A 353 15.52 3.30 -4.59
N ILE A 354 15.74 4.57 -4.83
CA ILE A 354 14.79 5.67 -4.67
C ILE A 354 14.67 6.37 -6.02
N PHE A 355 13.47 6.34 -6.60
CA PHE A 355 13.18 6.87 -7.94
C PHE A 355 12.14 7.96 -7.82
N VAL A 356 12.44 9.15 -8.28
CA VAL A 356 11.53 10.29 -8.26
C VAL A 356 11.01 10.54 -9.66
N PHE A 357 9.70 10.42 -9.83
CA PHE A 357 9.03 10.61 -11.11
C PHE A 357 8.16 11.86 -11.09
N LYS A 358 8.08 12.51 -12.26
CA LYS A 358 7.07 13.50 -12.58
C LYS A 358 6.14 12.93 -13.64
N ALA A 359 4.83 12.99 -13.39
CA ALA A 359 3.79 12.61 -14.34
C ALA A 359 3.00 13.86 -14.73
N GLU A 360 3.01 14.20 -16.02
CA GLU A 360 2.28 15.32 -16.60
C GLU A 360 1.15 14.77 -17.49
N LEU A 361 -0.09 15.21 -17.24
CA LEU A 361 -1.23 14.85 -18.05
C LEU A 361 -1.29 15.77 -19.27
N ASN A 362 -1.11 15.22 -20.47
CA ASN A 362 -1.23 15.94 -21.74
C ASN A 362 -2.55 15.57 -22.43
N ASP A 363 -3.36 16.59 -22.72
CA ASP A 363 -4.56 16.46 -23.52
C ASP A 363 -4.19 16.70 -24.98
N GLU A 364 -4.11 15.63 -25.78
CA GLU A 364 -3.73 15.72 -27.21
C GLU A 364 -4.78 16.47 -28.05
N THR A 365 -5.99 16.73 -27.52
CA THR A 365 -7.02 17.50 -28.24
C THR A 365 -6.77 19.00 -28.24
N LYS A 366 -5.80 19.50 -27.45
CA LYS A 366 -5.47 20.92 -27.34
C LYS A 366 -4.29 21.39 -28.21
N ASN A 367 -3.75 20.50 -29.05
CA ASN A 367 -2.69 20.83 -29.99
C ASN A 367 -3.21 20.99 -31.42
#